data_2daadcc7f980260b8e64a7b165481632
#
_entry.id   2daadcc7f980260b8e64a7b165481632
#
_cell.length_a   1.000
_cell.length_b   1.000
_cell.length_c   1.000
_cell.angle_alpha   90.00
_cell.angle_beta   90.00
_cell.angle_gamma   90.00
#
_symmetry.space_group_name_H-M   'P 1'
#
loop_
_entity.id
_entity.type
_entity.pdbx_description
1 polymer ?
#
loop_
_entity_poly.entity_id
_entity_poly.type
_entity_poly.pdbx_seq_one_letter_code
_entity_poly.pdbx_strand_id
1 'polypeptide(L)'
;YYAKDKSITIRDDGRGIPIDFHPKYKNKRALEIVMTTLHAGGKFSDNVYKTSGGLHGVGISVVNALSKQLEVKIYNKSKLYYQKYSRGIVKNKIKIQKCAQKLRGTEIRFIPDEEIFKEINFSPKKLFNFIKMKSVLVKGTKISFKIDKELIKDKTLNKEVFYYPNGIIDFVKENFIERKRIISKFFHREIEFNLNEKCEIFTSFNEQEKSTLKSYCNTIETPEGGSHENALKNSLLRSLKLFGQKNQISKIANINTGDLFDYSDSFISIFINSPSFEGQTKKRIAMPAVQKKLEQEIQHNFLLWLN
;
A
#
# COMPACT_ATOMS: atom_id res chain seq x y z
N TYR A 1 10.46 12.83 2.52
CA TYR A 1 11.83 13.25 2.79
C TYR A 1 12.28 12.73 4.16
N TYR A 2 13.44 12.06 4.19
CA TYR A 2 14.10 11.64 5.43
C TYR A 2 15.36 12.49 5.65
N ALA A 3 15.34 13.30 6.70
CA ALA A 3 16.36 14.29 6.99
C ALA A 3 17.40 13.79 8.01
N LYS A 4 18.59 14.41 8.02
CA LYS A 4 19.69 14.08 8.94
C LYS A 4 19.33 14.18 10.43
N ASP A 5 18.38 15.04 10.80
CA ASP A 5 17.84 15.14 12.15
C ASP A 5 16.84 14.00 12.48
N LYS A 6 16.80 12.97 11.63
CA LYS A 6 15.93 11.79 11.74
C LYS A 6 14.45 12.08 11.61
N SER A 7 14.07 13.28 11.17
CA SER A 7 12.68 13.58 10.85
C SER A 7 12.27 12.98 9.51
N ILE A 8 11.02 12.53 9.43
CA ILE A 8 10.36 12.18 8.18
C ILE A 8 9.32 13.23 7.86
N THR A 9 9.36 13.74 6.63
CA THR A 9 8.34 14.64 6.08
C THR A 9 7.61 13.95 4.95
N ILE A 10 6.28 13.91 5.05
CA ILE A 10 5.38 13.40 4.02
C ILE A 10 4.47 14.54 3.61
N ARG A 11 4.37 14.79 2.31
CA ARG A 11 3.49 15.81 1.73
C ARG A 11 2.65 15.20 0.64
N ASP A 12 1.37 15.52 0.63
CA ASP A 12 0.43 15.23 -0.44
C ASP A 12 -0.15 16.52 -1.03
N ASP A 13 -0.70 16.43 -2.22
CA ASP A 13 -1.44 17.48 -2.92
C ASP A 13 -2.94 17.22 -2.95
N GLY A 14 -3.44 16.42 -2.01
CA GLY A 14 -4.83 16.05 -1.86
C GLY A 14 -5.71 17.18 -1.34
N ARG A 15 -6.88 16.81 -0.81
CA ARG A 15 -7.84 17.78 -0.24
C ARG A 15 -7.38 18.46 1.04
N GLY A 16 -6.38 17.88 1.70
CA GLY A 16 -5.96 18.27 3.05
C GLY A 16 -6.88 17.72 4.15
N ILE A 17 -6.32 17.61 5.36
CA ILE A 17 -7.11 17.29 6.55
C ILE A 17 -8.11 18.43 6.84
N PRO A 18 -9.39 18.12 7.19
CA PRO A 18 -10.38 19.14 7.52
C PRO A 18 -9.91 20.06 8.66
N ILE A 19 -10.17 21.37 8.51
CA ILE A 19 -9.72 22.43 9.43
C ILE A 19 -10.89 23.12 10.13
N ASP A 20 -12.12 22.82 9.74
CA ASP A 20 -13.33 23.38 10.33
C ASP A 20 -13.53 22.87 11.76
N PHE A 21 -14.41 23.54 12.50
CA PHE A 21 -14.79 23.06 13.83
C PHE A 21 -15.49 21.71 13.73
N HIS A 22 -15.15 20.80 14.64
CA HIS A 22 -15.70 19.45 14.63
C HIS A 22 -17.16 19.46 15.13
N PRO A 23 -18.13 18.85 14.44
CA PRO A 23 -19.54 18.92 14.80
C PRO A 23 -19.86 18.47 16.23
N LYS A 24 -19.18 17.42 16.70
CA LYS A 24 -19.37 16.85 18.05
C LYS A 24 -18.54 17.52 19.15
N TYR A 25 -17.46 18.24 18.79
CA TYR A 25 -16.53 18.85 19.74
C TYR A 25 -16.50 20.36 19.51
N LYS A 26 -17.52 21.05 20.06
CA LYS A 26 -17.84 22.46 19.77
C LYS A 26 -16.68 23.48 19.80
N ASN A 27 -15.61 23.22 20.55
CA ASN A 27 -14.48 24.14 20.71
C ASN A 27 -13.16 23.63 20.08
N LYS A 28 -13.19 22.49 19.35
CA LYS A 28 -12.01 21.90 18.75
C LYS A 28 -12.15 21.80 17.23
N ARG A 29 -11.07 22.05 16.52
CA ARG A 29 -11.03 21.85 15.07
C ARG A 29 -10.86 20.37 14.73
N ALA A 30 -11.38 19.97 13.56
CA ALA A 30 -11.27 18.60 13.09
C ALA A 30 -9.81 18.12 13.03
N LEU A 31 -8.87 18.98 12.62
CA LEU A 31 -7.43 18.70 12.67
C LEU A 31 -6.98 18.24 14.06
N GLU A 32 -7.30 18.99 15.11
CA GLU A 32 -6.88 18.64 16.46
C GLU A 32 -7.45 17.28 16.89
N ILE A 33 -8.72 17.04 16.60
CA ILE A 33 -9.37 15.76 16.93
C ILE A 33 -8.72 14.59 16.19
N VAL A 34 -8.49 14.72 14.88
CA VAL A 34 -7.83 13.69 14.07
C VAL A 34 -6.43 13.37 14.58
N MET A 35 -5.70 14.39 15.05
CA MET A 35 -4.32 14.22 15.53
C MET A 35 -4.22 13.69 16.96
N THR A 36 -5.23 13.89 17.82
CA THR A 36 -5.11 13.63 19.26
C THR A 36 -6.12 12.60 19.79
N THR A 37 -7.08 12.18 18.98
CA THR A 37 -8.14 11.27 19.44
C THR A 37 -8.10 9.98 18.62
N LEU A 38 -8.13 8.84 19.31
CA LEU A 38 -8.27 7.54 18.66
C LEU A 38 -9.66 7.41 18.04
N HIS A 39 -9.75 6.68 16.94
CA HIS A 39 -11.00 6.42 16.21
C HIS A 39 -11.73 7.66 15.69
N ALA A 40 -11.01 8.78 15.54
CA ALA A 40 -11.56 10.06 15.08
C ALA A 40 -11.25 10.38 13.61
N GLY A 41 -10.80 9.41 12.83
CA GLY A 41 -10.47 9.62 11.42
C GLY A 41 -11.72 9.79 10.55
N GLY A 42 -11.67 10.70 9.57
CA GLY A 42 -12.76 10.95 8.61
C GLY A 42 -13.11 9.79 7.66
N LYS A 43 -12.55 8.62 7.88
CA LYS A 43 -12.77 7.39 7.09
C LYS A 43 -13.97 6.57 7.56
N PHE A 44 -14.69 7.04 8.57
CA PHE A 44 -15.89 6.39 9.10
C PHE A 44 -17.19 6.74 8.35
N SER A 45 -17.13 7.65 7.36
CA SER A 45 -18.26 7.89 6.48
C SER A 45 -18.03 7.12 5.17
N ASP A 46 -18.88 6.16 4.86
CA ASP A 46 -18.82 5.28 3.68
C ASP A 46 -18.72 6.02 2.34
N ASN A 47 -19.05 7.30 2.32
CA ASN A 47 -19.07 8.12 1.12
C ASN A 47 -17.74 8.79 0.75
N VAL A 48 -16.72 8.78 1.62
CA VAL A 48 -15.49 9.56 1.40
C VAL A 48 -14.29 8.72 0.97
N TYR A 49 -14.21 7.49 1.46
CA TYR A 49 -13.09 6.58 1.18
C TYR A 49 -13.60 5.16 0.95
N LYS A 50 -13.80 4.76 -0.30
CA LYS A 50 -14.34 3.44 -0.66
C LYS A 50 -13.37 2.31 -0.35
N THR A 51 -12.07 2.52 -0.56
CA THR A 51 -11.02 1.54 -0.25
C THR A 51 -9.86 2.23 0.46
N SER A 52 -9.51 1.79 1.65
CA SER A 52 -8.44 2.38 2.46
C SER A 52 -7.68 1.33 3.24
N GLY A 53 -6.36 1.47 3.34
CA GLY A 53 -5.53 0.65 4.23
C GLY A 53 -5.71 0.98 5.72
N GLY A 54 -6.20 2.17 6.05
CA GLY A 54 -6.48 2.58 7.43
C GLY A 54 -7.94 2.30 7.81
N LEU A 55 -8.17 1.31 8.68
CA LEU A 55 -9.51 0.84 9.03
C LEU A 55 -10.03 1.44 10.35
N HIS A 56 -9.15 1.74 11.27
CA HIS A 56 -9.52 2.07 12.65
C HIS A 56 -9.43 3.56 13.00
N GLY A 57 -9.00 4.43 12.06
CA GLY A 57 -8.87 5.87 12.30
C GLY A 57 -7.88 6.25 13.41
N VAL A 58 -6.87 5.39 13.66
CA VAL A 58 -5.89 5.60 14.74
C VAL A 58 -4.48 5.91 14.21
N GLY A 59 -4.18 5.69 12.93
CA GLY A 59 -2.80 5.74 12.43
C GLY A 59 -2.07 7.04 12.74
N ILE A 60 -2.67 8.18 12.42
CA ILE A 60 -2.00 9.47 12.60
C ILE A 60 -1.94 9.92 14.06
N SER A 61 -2.96 9.64 14.86
CA SER A 61 -2.94 9.93 16.29
C SER A 61 -1.91 9.09 17.04
N VAL A 62 -1.70 7.83 16.62
CA VAL A 62 -0.62 6.97 17.15
C VAL A 62 0.75 7.50 16.73
N VAL A 63 0.95 7.90 15.46
CA VAL A 63 2.21 8.54 15.04
C VAL A 63 2.49 9.79 15.88
N ASN A 64 1.47 10.60 16.14
CA ASN A 64 1.61 11.77 17.01
C ASN A 64 2.02 11.40 18.44
N ALA A 65 1.35 10.40 19.04
CA ALA A 65 1.66 9.95 20.40
C ALA A 65 3.08 9.40 20.54
N LEU A 66 3.59 8.74 19.50
CA LEU A 66 4.92 8.14 19.46
C LEU A 66 6.02 9.09 18.94
N SER A 67 5.70 10.36 18.73
CA SER A 67 6.64 11.37 18.24
C SER A 67 7.05 12.36 19.32
N LYS A 68 8.37 12.55 19.48
CA LYS A 68 8.92 13.65 20.29
C LYS A 68 8.44 15.00 19.79
N GLN A 69 8.37 15.14 18.46
CA GLN A 69 7.87 16.34 17.79
C GLN A 69 7.10 15.93 16.54
N LEU A 70 5.94 16.55 16.33
CA LEU A 70 5.19 16.43 15.10
C LEU A 70 4.64 17.80 14.68
N GLU A 71 4.75 18.10 13.39
CA GLU A 71 4.26 19.34 12.78
C GLU A 71 3.30 19.00 11.65
N VAL A 72 2.18 19.68 11.61
CA VAL A 72 1.20 19.57 10.52
C VAL A 72 1.06 20.92 9.84
N LYS A 73 1.13 20.88 8.51
CA LYS A 73 0.80 22.01 7.64
C LYS A 73 -0.32 21.58 6.69
N ILE A 74 -1.37 22.36 6.62
CA ILE A 74 -2.49 22.13 5.70
C ILE A 74 -2.62 23.33 4.80
N TYR A 75 -2.57 23.09 3.49
CA TYR A 75 -2.72 24.09 2.45
C TYR A 75 -4.15 24.02 1.91
N ASN A 76 -4.95 25.04 2.15
CA ASN A 76 -6.33 25.09 1.71
C ASN A 76 -6.78 26.53 1.42
N LYS A 77 -7.37 26.79 0.26
CA LYS A 77 -7.94 28.09 -0.14
C LYS A 77 -7.00 29.29 0.14
N SER A 78 -5.76 29.21 -0.37
CA SER A 78 -4.72 30.23 -0.17
C SER A 78 -4.32 30.52 1.27
N LYS A 79 -4.63 29.61 2.19
CA LYS A 79 -4.24 29.67 3.59
C LYS A 79 -3.42 28.44 3.97
N LEU A 80 -2.37 28.69 4.76
CA LEU A 80 -1.59 27.68 5.44
C LEU A 80 -2.04 27.61 6.90
N TYR A 81 -2.48 26.45 7.32
CA TYR A 81 -2.80 26.14 8.71
C TYR A 81 -1.66 25.31 9.28
N TYR A 82 -1.10 25.74 10.39
CA TYR A 82 0.07 25.13 11.01
C TYR A 82 -0.16 24.86 12.48
N GLN A 83 0.13 23.65 12.92
CA GLN A 83 0.05 23.22 14.32
C GLN A 83 1.18 22.27 14.68
N LYS A 84 1.70 22.42 15.91
CA LYS A 84 2.73 21.55 16.49
C LYS A 84 2.16 20.67 17.57
N TYR A 85 2.75 19.47 17.66
CA TYR A 85 2.43 18.47 18.66
C TYR A 85 3.72 17.89 19.24
N SER A 86 3.62 17.29 20.42
CA SER A 86 4.69 16.51 21.04
C SER A 86 4.04 15.44 21.91
N ARG A 87 4.39 14.18 21.67
CA ARG A 87 3.89 13.05 22.46
C ARG A 87 2.35 13.02 22.54
N GLY A 88 1.68 13.26 21.42
CA GLY A 88 0.23 13.30 21.33
C GLY A 88 -0.42 14.62 21.80
N ILE A 89 0.32 15.54 22.40
CA ILE A 89 -0.21 16.76 23.01
C ILE A 89 0.00 17.97 22.10
N VAL A 90 -1.06 18.77 21.92
CA VAL A 90 -1.00 20.06 21.22
C VAL A 90 -0.05 21.03 21.91
N LYS A 91 0.88 21.63 21.19
CA LYS A 91 1.86 22.58 21.73
C LYS A 91 1.57 24.05 21.40
N ASN A 92 0.73 24.32 20.42
CA ASN A 92 0.36 25.70 20.06
C ASN A 92 -1.05 25.75 19.45
N LYS A 93 -1.70 26.89 19.55
CA LYS A 93 -2.91 27.18 18.78
C LYS A 93 -2.60 27.14 17.27
N ILE A 94 -3.58 26.78 16.45
CA ILE A 94 -3.42 26.78 14.99
C ILE A 94 -3.03 28.18 14.53
N LYS A 95 -1.89 28.28 13.85
CA LYS A 95 -1.45 29.50 13.18
C LYS A 95 -1.98 29.49 11.76
N ILE A 96 -2.52 30.63 11.31
CA ILE A 96 -3.07 30.79 9.97
C ILE A 96 -2.26 31.87 9.26
N GLN A 97 -1.74 31.53 8.08
CA GLN A 97 -0.94 32.41 7.24
C GLN A 97 -1.46 32.40 5.80
N LYS A 98 -1.23 33.44 5.03
CA LYS A 98 -1.49 33.41 3.58
C LYS A 98 -0.43 32.54 2.89
N CYS A 99 -0.83 31.80 1.88
CA CYS A 99 0.06 31.03 1.01
C CYS A 99 -0.35 31.15 -0.46
N ALA A 100 0.49 30.64 -1.36
CA ALA A 100 0.19 30.65 -2.79
C ALA A 100 -1.10 29.88 -3.09
N GLN A 101 -1.95 30.44 -3.95
CA GLN A 101 -3.27 29.90 -4.29
C GLN A 101 -3.22 28.47 -4.85
N LYS A 102 -2.13 28.10 -5.54
CA LYS A 102 -1.94 26.76 -6.12
C LYS A 102 -1.61 25.67 -5.10
N LEU A 103 -1.25 26.04 -3.87
CA LEU A 103 -0.86 25.06 -2.84
C LEU A 103 -2.11 24.45 -2.21
N ARG A 104 -2.14 23.13 -2.17
CA ARG A 104 -3.17 22.33 -1.50
C ARG A 104 -2.56 21.07 -0.89
N GLY A 105 -3.30 20.40 0.00
CA GLY A 105 -2.89 19.13 0.60
C GLY A 105 -2.38 19.24 2.01
N THR A 106 -1.73 18.18 2.48
CA THR A 106 -1.20 18.07 3.84
C THR A 106 0.29 17.81 3.81
N GLU A 107 1.02 18.43 4.71
CA GLU A 107 2.41 18.12 5.02
C GLU A 107 2.53 17.75 6.49
N ILE A 108 3.08 16.59 6.78
CA ILE A 108 3.34 16.11 8.13
C ILE A 108 4.82 15.84 8.25
N ARG A 109 5.46 16.46 9.25
CA ARG A 109 6.84 16.20 9.64
C ARG A 109 6.86 15.68 11.06
N PHE A 110 7.54 14.58 11.31
CA PHE A 110 7.65 14.00 12.64
C PHE A 110 9.06 13.49 12.93
N ILE A 111 9.39 13.47 14.21
CA ILE A 111 10.62 12.85 14.77
C ILE A 111 10.13 11.83 15.79
N PRO A 112 10.48 10.52 15.63
CA PRO A 112 10.14 9.51 16.64
C PRO A 112 10.72 9.86 18.01
N ASP A 113 10.03 9.41 19.06
CA ASP A 113 10.47 9.68 20.43
C ASP A 113 11.53 8.67 20.88
N GLU A 114 12.72 9.14 21.18
CA GLU A 114 13.85 8.33 21.64
C GLU A 114 13.65 7.73 23.04
N GLU A 115 12.71 8.25 23.83
CA GLU A 115 12.32 7.64 25.10
C GLU A 115 11.47 6.37 24.92
N ILE A 116 10.79 6.25 23.74
CA ILE A 116 9.96 5.10 23.40
C ILE A 116 10.75 4.10 22.54
N PHE A 117 11.51 4.60 21.58
CA PHE A 117 12.25 3.79 20.62
C PHE A 117 13.74 3.80 20.92
N LYS A 118 14.31 2.62 21.22
CA LYS A 118 15.77 2.49 21.44
C LYS A 118 16.58 2.98 20.23
N GLU A 119 16.06 2.75 19.02
CA GLU A 119 16.67 3.21 17.76
C GLU A 119 15.62 3.95 16.94
N ILE A 120 15.93 5.19 16.60
CA ILE A 120 15.05 6.04 15.77
C ILE A 120 15.54 6.16 14.32
N ASN A 121 16.42 5.25 13.89
CA ASN A 121 16.93 5.24 12.53
C ASN A 121 16.04 4.40 11.62
N PHE A 122 15.52 5.03 10.57
CA PHE A 122 14.83 4.30 9.51
C PHE A 122 15.86 3.76 8.50
N SER A 123 15.63 2.53 8.03
CA SER A 123 16.46 1.96 6.96
C SER A 123 16.17 2.67 5.63
N PRO A 124 17.17 3.31 4.99
CA PRO A 124 17.01 3.97 3.69
C PRO A 124 16.42 3.04 2.63
N LYS A 125 16.98 1.83 2.52
CA LYS A 125 16.55 0.81 1.56
C LYS A 125 15.10 0.36 1.78
N LYS A 126 14.68 0.17 3.04
CA LYS A 126 13.29 -0.19 3.33
C LYS A 126 12.33 0.94 2.97
N LEU A 127 12.67 2.19 3.29
CA LEU A 127 11.86 3.36 2.91
C LEU A 127 11.78 3.49 1.39
N PHE A 128 12.89 3.37 0.68
CA PHE A 128 12.95 3.44 -0.78
C PHE A 128 12.01 2.40 -1.42
N ASN A 129 12.16 1.14 -1.03
CA ASN A 129 11.34 0.06 -1.56
C ASN A 129 9.85 0.22 -1.21
N PHE A 130 9.55 0.65 0.02
CA PHE A 130 8.18 0.92 0.45
C PHE A 130 7.51 2.01 -0.40
N ILE A 131 8.20 3.13 -0.64
CA ILE A 131 7.69 4.24 -1.44
C ILE A 131 7.56 3.82 -2.92
N LYS A 132 8.54 3.09 -3.47
CA LYS A 132 8.48 2.52 -4.82
C LYS A 132 7.21 1.68 -4.98
N MET A 133 6.98 0.73 -4.09
CA MET A 133 5.78 -0.14 -4.16
C MET A 133 4.47 0.63 -3.98
N LYS A 134 4.41 1.69 -3.17
CA LYS A 134 3.22 2.55 -3.10
C LYS A 134 2.90 3.18 -4.46
N SER A 135 3.89 3.66 -5.20
CA SER A 135 3.70 4.21 -6.54
C SER A 135 3.25 3.15 -7.55
N VAL A 136 3.75 1.92 -7.43
CA VAL A 136 3.33 0.78 -8.27
C VAL A 136 1.87 0.40 -8.02
N LEU A 137 1.48 0.28 -6.76
CA LEU A 137 0.15 -0.19 -6.37
C LEU A 137 -0.96 0.86 -6.58
N VAL A 138 -0.61 2.14 -6.63
CA VAL A 138 -1.56 3.23 -6.89
C VAL A 138 -1.23 3.87 -8.24
N LYS A 139 -1.74 3.27 -9.31
CA LYS A 139 -1.49 3.69 -10.69
C LYS A 139 -1.65 5.18 -10.89
N GLY A 140 -0.71 5.77 -11.62
CA GLY A 140 -0.74 7.20 -11.95
C GLY A 140 -0.32 8.13 -10.80
N THR A 141 0.00 7.60 -9.61
CA THR A 141 0.51 8.41 -8.51
C THR A 141 2.01 8.62 -8.66
N LYS A 142 2.41 9.90 -8.72
CA LYS A 142 3.81 10.31 -8.76
C LYS A 142 4.31 10.57 -7.36
N ILE A 143 5.36 9.84 -6.92
CA ILE A 143 5.94 9.99 -5.58
C ILE A 143 7.41 10.38 -5.69
N SER A 144 7.76 11.52 -5.10
CA SER A 144 9.15 11.96 -4.98
C SER A 144 9.74 11.47 -3.67
N PHE A 145 10.84 10.74 -3.74
CA PHE A 145 11.64 10.31 -2.60
C PHE A 145 12.89 11.16 -2.47
N LYS A 146 13.24 11.54 -1.25
CA LYS A 146 14.48 12.23 -0.91
C LYS A 146 14.98 11.78 0.45
N ILE A 147 16.30 11.61 0.59
CA ILE A 147 16.97 11.31 1.86
C ILE A 147 18.30 12.06 1.89
N ASP A 148 18.72 12.54 3.05
CA ASP A 148 20.01 13.17 3.23
C ASP A 148 21.13 12.13 3.08
N LYS A 149 22.17 12.48 2.33
CA LYS A 149 23.24 11.55 1.93
C LYS A 149 23.95 10.91 3.11
N GLU A 150 24.08 11.62 4.21
CA GLU A 150 24.75 11.16 5.44
C GLU A 150 24.06 9.96 6.11
N LEU A 151 22.77 9.76 5.80
CA LEU A 151 21.99 8.63 6.33
C LEU A 151 22.12 7.35 5.52
N ILE A 152 22.69 7.44 4.31
CA ILE A 152 22.80 6.31 3.39
C ILE A 152 24.12 5.58 3.63
N LYS A 153 24.00 4.30 4.05
CA LYS A 153 25.14 3.40 4.27
C LYS A 153 25.24 2.28 3.21
N ASP A 154 24.34 2.30 2.25
CA ASP A 154 24.23 1.29 1.17
C ASP A 154 24.14 1.96 -0.20
N LYS A 155 23.73 1.23 -1.24
CA LYS A 155 23.57 1.74 -2.60
C LYS A 155 22.22 2.43 -2.86
N THR A 156 21.47 2.80 -1.83
CA THR A 156 20.17 3.48 -1.99
C THR A 156 20.38 4.87 -2.58
N LEU A 157 19.57 5.22 -3.59
CA LEU A 157 19.61 6.55 -4.18
C LEU A 157 19.09 7.60 -3.19
N ASN A 158 19.78 8.74 -3.12
CA ASN A 158 19.38 9.83 -2.22
C ASN A 158 18.19 10.65 -2.71
N LYS A 159 17.84 10.53 -4.00
CA LYS A 159 16.68 11.17 -4.62
C LYS A 159 16.17 10.31 -5.76
N GLU A 160 14.87 10.11 -5.83
CA GLU A 160 14.20 9.38 -6.92
C GLU A 160 12.77 9.90 -7.09
N VAL A 161 12.23 9.73 -8.30
CA VAL A 161 10.83 10.03 -8.61
C VAL A 161 10.20 8.77 -9.18
N PHE A 162 9.33 8.16 -8.41
CA PHE A 162 8.59 6.97 -8.82
C PHE A 162 7.31 7.37 -9.54
N TYR A 163 7.10 6.80 -10.73
CA TYR A 163 5.89 6.98 -11.51
C TYR A 163 5.62 5.74 -12.36
N TYR A 164 4.60 4.99 -12.00
CA TYR A 164 4.20 3.73 -12.63
C TYR A 164 2.76 3.85 -13.16
N PRO A 165 2.54 4.46 -14.34
CA PRO A 165 1.20 4.68 -14.87
C PRO A 165 0.43 3.38 -15.12
N ASN A 166 1.12 2.31 -15.52
CA ASN A 166 0.54 0.98 -15.71
C ASN A 166 0.76 0.04 -14.51
N GLY A 167 1.18 0.57 -13.36
CA GLY A 167 1.28 -0.17 -12.10
C GLY A 167 2.24 -1.36 -12.13
N ILE A 168 1.74 -2.55 -11.79
CA ILE A 168 2.53 -3.78 -11.68
C ILE A 168 3.23 -4.12 -13.00
N ILE A 169 2.62 -3.84 -14.15
CA ILE A 169 3.23 -4.13 -15.46
C ILE A 169 4.51 -3.34 -15.70
N ASP A 170 4.52 -2.05 -15.37
CA ASP A 170 5.74 -1.24 -15.51
C ASP A 170 6.84 -1.74 -14.57
N PHE A 171 6.46 -2.07 -13.33
CA PHE A 171 7.38 -2.61 -12.34
C PHE A 171 7.98 -3.96 -12.77
N VAL A 172 7.17 -4.83 -13.35
CA VAL A 172 7.63 -6.14 -13.84
C VAL A 172 8.59 -5.97 -15.02
N LYS A 173 8.26 -5.11 -15.96
CA LYS A 173 9.16 -4.79 -17.09
C LYS A 173 10.52 -4.28 -16.62
N GLU A 174 10.55 -3.45 -15.59
CA GLU A 174 11.79 -2.92 -15.04
C GLU A 174 12.63 -3.98 -14.31
N ASN A 175 12.00 -4.90 -13.57
CA ASN A 175 12.72 -5.73 -12.60
C ASN A 175 12.86 -7.21 -13.00
N PHE A 176 12.07 -7.69 -13.98
CA PHE A 176 12.01 -9.13 -14.33
C PHE A 176 12.19 -9.40 -15.82
N ILE A 177 12.53 -8.39 -16.62
CA ILE A 177 12.67 -8.55 -18.09
C ILE A 177 13.77 -9.54 -18.49
N GLU A 178 14.85 -9.61 -17.69
CA GLU A 178 16.01 -10.47 -17.97
C GLU A 178 15.82 -11.92 -17.55
N ARG A 179 14.72 -12.27 -16.89
CA ARG A 179 14.46 -13.65 -16.48
C ARG A 179 14.02 -14.48 -17.69
N LYS A 180 14.70 -15.60 -17.89
CA LYS A 180 14.28 -16.59 -18.87
C LYS A 180 12.94 -17.19 -18.46
N ARG A 181 11.98 -17.14 -19.35
CA ARG A 181 10.61 -17.60 -19.13
C ARG A 181 10.33 -18.86 -19.92
N ILE A 182 9.59 -19.80 -19.34
CA ILE A 182 9.08 -20.99 -20.03
C ILE A 182 8.14 -20.55 -21.16
N ILE A 183 7.35 -19.53 -20.92
CA ILE A 183 6.40 -18.96 -21.88
C ILE A 183 6.69 -17.46 -22.00
N SER A 184 6.79 -16.93 -23.22
CA SER A 184 7.04 -15.51 -23.47
C SER A 184 5.90 -14.60 -22.97
N LYS A 185 4.67 -15.11 -22.97
CA LYS A 185 3.48 -14.42 -22.49
C LYS A 185 3.34 -14.57 -20.97
N PHE A 186 2.95 -13.51 -20.29
CA PHE A 186 2.57 -13.54 -18.88
C PHE A 186 1.05 -13.42 -18.72
N PHE A 187 0.54 -13.94 -17.65
CA PHE A 187 -0.85 -13.73 -17.24
C PHE A 187 -0.96 -12.43 -16.47
N HIS A 188 -1.73 -11.47 -16.98
CA HIS A 188 -2.08 -10.24 -16.29
C HIS A 188 -3.55 -9.94 -16.48
N ARG A 189 -4.24 -9.63 -15.38
CA ARG A 189 -5.66 -9.23 -15.38
C ARG A 189 -5.94 -8.22 -14.28
N GLU A 190 -6.80 -7.28 -14.63
CA GLU A 190 -7.53 -6.46 -13.66
C GLU A 190 -8.97 -6.96 -13.64
N ILE A 191 -9.44 -7.35 -12.47
CA ILE A 191 -10.73 -7.99 -12.27
C ILE A 191 -11.53 -7.16 -11.27
N GLU A 192 -12.72 -6.73 -11.65
CA GLU A 192 -13.70 -6.21 -10.72
C GLU A 192 -14.60 -7.38 -10.30
N PHE A 193 -14.51 -7.79 -9.03
CA PHE A 193 -15.21 -8.98 -8.53
C PHE A 193 -16.38 -8.63 -7.60
N ASN A 194 -16.54 -7.35 -7.26
CA ASN A 194 -17.66 -6.81 -6.51
C ASN A 194 -17.75 -5.28 -6.75
N LEU A 195 -18.82 -4.64 -6.33
CA LEU A 195 -19.00 -3.20 -6.45
C LEU A 195 -17.87 -2.44 -5.73
N ASN A 196 -17.05 -1.72 -6.49
CA ASN A 196 -15.85 -1.00 -6.05
C ASN A 196 -14.75 -1.90 -5.41
N GLU A 197 -14.79 -3.21 -5.63
CA GLU A 197 -13.76 -4.14 -5.19
C GLU A 197 -13.07 -4.75 -6.40
N LYS A 198 -11.75 -4.63 -6.43
CA LYS A 198 -10.95 -5.02 -7.58
C LYS A 198 -9.71 -5.81 -7.18
N CYS A 199 -9.26 -6.64 -8.11
CA CYS A 199 -8.04 -7.42 -8.00
C CYS A 199 -7.17 -7.17 -9.23
N GLU A 200 -5.89 -6.93 -9.03
CA GLU A 200 -4.89 -6.97 -10.09
C GLU A 200 -3.95 -8.15 -9.85
N ILE A 201 -3.75 -8.95 -10.89
CA ILE A 201 -2.93 -10.16 -10.85
C ILE A 201 -1.90 -10.09 -11.96
N PHE A 202 -0.69 -10.51 -11.62
CA PHE A 202 0.37 -10.82 -12.58
C PHE A 202 0.98 -12.16 -12.22
N THR A 203 1.23 -13.02 -13.22
CA THR A 203 2.01 -14.25 -13.08
C THR A 203 2.81 -14.50 -14.35
N SER A 204 4.09 -14.79 -14.20
CA SER A 204 4.96 -15.32 -15.27
C SER A 204 5.65 -16.60 -14.82
N PHE A 205 5.95 -17.49 -15.74
CA PHE A 205 6.57 -18.78 -15.46
C PHE A 205 8.01 -18.78 -15.95
N ASN A 206 8.94 -19.15 -15.06
CA ASN A 206 10.39 -19.03 -15.25
C ASN A 206 11.01 -20.42 -15.49
N GLU A 207 12.12 -20.49 -16.26
CA GLU A 207 12.86 -21.74 -16.48
C GLU A 207 13.67 -22.19 -15.23
N GLN A 208 13.98 -21.26 -14.35
CA GLN A 208 14.76 -21.52 -13.15
C GLN A 208 13.91 -21.48 -11.91
N GLU A 209 14.24 -22.30 -10.92
CA GLU A 209 13.65 -22.28 -9.58
C GLU A 209 14.04 -20.99 -8.87
N LYS A 210 13.35 -19.92 -9.23
CA LYS A 210 13.48 -18.61 -8.63
C LYS A 210 12.12 -17.94 -8.65
N SER A 211 11.50 -17.90 -7.50
CA SER A 211 10.16 -17.39 -7.38
C SER A 211 10.09 -16.06 -6.63
N THR A 212 9.09 -15.30 -6.97
CA THR A 212 8.66 -14.13 -6.20
C THR A 212 7.15 -14.16 -6.10
N LEU A 213 6.62 -14.27 -4.88
CA LEU A 213 5.19 -14.12 -4.65
C LEU A 213 4.97 -12.94 -3.70
N LYS A 214 4.27 -11.92 -4.19
CA LYS A 214 3.93 -10.73 -3.40
C LYS A 214 2.43 -10.49 -3.42
N SER A 215 1.88 -10.30 -2.23
CA SER A 215 0.46 -10.07 -2.04
C SER A 215 0.19 -8.79 -1.27
N TYR A 216 -0.87 -8.07 -1.67
CA TYR A 216 -1.23 -6.76 -1.12
C TYR A 216 -2.75 -6.64 -0.95
N CYS A 217 -3.15 -5.94 0.13
CA CYS A 217 -4.54 -5.52 0.32
C CYS A 217 -4.59 -4.03 0.65
N ASN A 218 -5.36 -3.27 -0.12
CA ASN A 218 -5.47 -1.81 0.03
C ASN A 218 -4.09 -1.15 0.16
N THR A 219 -3.14 -1.56 -0.69
CA THR A 219 -1.74 -1.15 -0.71
C THR A 219 -0.87 -1.58 0.48
N ILE A 220 -1.39 -2.37 1.41
CA ILE A 220 -0.62 -2.95 2.52
C ILE A 220 -0.07 -4.30 2.07
N GLU A 221 1.23 -4.50 2.23
CA GLU A 221 1.86 -5.79 1.97
C GLU A 221 1.39 -6.82 3.00
N THR A 222 1.08 -8.02 2.52
CA THR A 222 0.62 -9.15 3.34
C THR A 222 1.64 -10.28 3.26
N PRO A 223 2.78 -10.17 3.94
CA PRO A 223 3.89 -11.12 3.80
C PRO A 223 3.56 -12.54 4.27
N GLU A 224 2.51 -12.71 5.07
CA GLU A 224 1.99 -14.00 5.51
C GLU A 224 0.80 -14.46 4.63
N GLY A 225 0.54 -13.75 3.51
CA GLY A 225 -0.48 -14.10 2.52
C GLY A 225 -1.91 -13.94 3.03
N GLY A 226 -2.69 -14.99 2.87
CA GLY A 226 -4.09 -15.06 3.30
C GLY A 226 -5.05 -15.39 2.16
N SER A 227 -6.32 -15.05 2.35
CA SER A 227 -7.42 -15.46 1.46
C SER A 227 -7.20 -15.13 -0.03
N HIS A 228 -6.65 -13.96 -0.36
CA HIS A 228 -6.41 -13.55 -1.75
C HIS A 228 -5.25 -14.33 -2.40
N GLU A 229 -4.19 -14.60 -1.65
CA GLU A 229 -3.05 -15.39 -2.13
C GLU A 229 -3.45 -16.86 -2.32
N ASN A 230 -4.23 -17.41 -1.38
CA ASN A 230 -4.79 -18.75 -1.51
C ASN A 230 -5.71 -18.84 -2.73
N ALA A 231 -6.53 -17.81 -2.99
CA ALA A 231 -7.36 -17.75 -4.17
C ALA A 231 -6.53 -17.84 -5.46
N LEU A 232 -5.43 -17.06 -5.54
CA LEU A 232 -4.52 -17.13 -6.69
C LEU A 232 -3.95 -18.54 -6.86
N LYS A 233 -3.36 -19.10 -5.81
CA LYS A 233 -2.72 -20.43 -5.85
C LYS A 233 -3.68 -21.53 -6.26
N ASN A 234 -4.85 -21.58 -5.63
CA ASN A 234 -5.86 -22.60 -5.90
C ASN A 234 -6.41 -22.48 -7.33
N SER A 235 -6.68 -21.25 -7.78
CA SER A 235 -7.27 -21.03 -9.10
C SER A 235 -6.32 -21.39 -10.23
N LEU A 236 -5.05 -20.99 -10.15
CA LEU A 236 -4.07 -21.31 -11.18
C LEU A 236 -3.86 -22.82 -11.27
N LEU A 237 -3.67 -23.49 -10.13
CA LEU A 237 -3.47 -24.95 -10.09
C LEU A 237 -4.70 -25.69 -10.62
N ARG A 238 -5.90 -25.32 -10.17
CA ARG A 238 -7.15 -25.94 -10.63
C ARG A 238 -7.36 -25.74 -12.13
N SER A 239 -7.09 -24.53 -12.64
CA SER A 239 -7.20 -24.22 -14.07
C SER A 239 -6.26 -25.05 -14.93
N LEU A 240 -4.99 -25.21 -14.50
CA LEU A 240 -4.03 -26.06 -15.21
C LEU A 240 -4.48 -27.52 -15.25
N LYS A 241 -4.98 -28.06 -14.14
CA LYS A 241 -5.50 -29.42 -14.08
C LYS A 241 -6.70 -29.60 -15.02
N LEU A 242 -7.64 -28.67 -15.04
CA LEU A 242 -8.78 -28.68 -15.95
C LEU A 242 -8.33 -28.59 -17.42
N PHE A 243 -7.38 -27.70 -17.72
CA PHE A 243 -6.81 -27.58 -19.06
C PHE A 243 -6.13 -28.88 -19.49
N GLY A 244 -5.35 -29.52 -18.61
CA GLY A 244 -4.69 -30.78 -18.87
C GLY A 244 -5.68 -31.92 -19.14
N GLN A 245 -6.74 -32.00 -18.34
CA GLN A 245 -7.81 -32.99 -18.55
C GLN A 245 -8.48 -32.80 -19.92
N LYS A 246 -8.87 -31.57 -20.26
CA LYS A 246 -9.49 -31.22 -21.54
C LYS A 246 -8.60 -31.58 -22.75
N ASN A 247 -7.29 -31.38 -22.62
CA ASN A 247 -6.32 -31.61 -23.70
C ASN A 247 -5.61 -32.99 -23.60
N GLN A 248 -6.06 -33.87 -22.71
CA GLN A 248 -5.52 -35.22 -22.52
C GLN A 248 -4.02 -35.25 -22.13
N ILE A 249 -3.56 -34.25 -21.40
CA ILE A 249 -2.17 -34.14 -20.92
C ILE A 249 -2.07 -34.76 -19.53
N SER A 250 -1.81 -36.06 -19.46
CA SER A 250 -1.83 -36.85 -18.22
C SER A 250 -0.84 -36.35 -17.15
N LYS A 251 0.33 -35.86 -17.55
CA LYS A 251 1.36 -35.32 -16.62
C LYS A 251 0.89 -34.16 -15.75
N ILE A 252 -0.06 -33.37 -16.23
CA ILE A 252 -0.59 -32.22 -15.48
C ILE A 252 -1.38 -32.63 -14.22
N ALA A 253 -1.92 -33.83 -14.17
CA ALA A 253 -2.68 -34.34 -13.02
C ALA A 253 -1.85 -34.32 -11.72
N ASN A 254 -0.55 -34.57 -11.81
CA ASN A 254 0.37 -34.67 -10.67
C ASN A 254 0.98 -33.36 -10.22
N ILE A 255 0.75 -32.24 -10.94
CA ILE A 255 1.27 -30.94 -10.57
C ILE A 255 0.65 -30.49 -9.24
N ASN A 256 1.50 -29.99 -8.35
CA ASN A 256 1.12 -29.39 -7.08
C ASN A 256 1.40 -27.87 -7.06
N THR A 257 1.07 -27.21 -5.97
CA THR A 257 1.25 -25.77 -5.82
C THR A 257 2.73 -25.36 -5.82
N GLY A 258 3.63 -26.18 -5.23
CA GLY A 258 5.07 -25.94 -5.22
C GLY A 258 5.61 -25.92 -6.65
N ASP A 259 5.32 -26.99 -7.45
CA ASP A 259 5.76 -27.09 -8.84
C ASP A 259 5.39 -25.85 -9.68
N LEU A 260 4.26 -25.24 -9.37
CA LEU A 260 3.80 -24.06 -10.09
C LEU A 260 4.43 -22.76 -9.59
N PHE A 261 4.50 -22.57 -8.27
CA PHE A 261 4.88 -21.29 -7.69
C PHE A 261 6.38 -21.15 -7.44
N ASP A 262 7.15 -22.24 -7.31
CA ASP A 262 8.61 -22.20 -7.17
C ASP A 262 9.29 -21.74 -8.48
N TYR A 263 8.59 -21.90 -9.61
CA TYR A 263 9.02 -21.46 -10.95
C TYR A 263 8.22 -20.25 -11.46
N SER A 264 7.63 -19.43 -10.58
CA SER A 264 6.85 -18.28 -11.01
C SER A 264 7.20 -16.98 -10.30
N ASP A 265 7.02 -15.86 -11.00
CA ASP A 265 6.90 -14.54 -10.39
C ASP A 265 5.45 -14.12 -10.41
N SER A 266 4.88 -13.96 -9.23
CA SER A 266 3.46 -13.67 -9.06
C SER A 266 3.23 -12.46 -8.15
N PHE A 267 2.24 -11.64 -8.53
CA PHE A 267 1.75 -10.52 -7.75
C PHE A 267 0.23 -10.58 -7.70
N ILE A 268 -0.32 -10.35 -6.52
CA ILE A 268 -1.75 -10.13 -6.34
C ILE A 268 -1.99 -8.91 -5.47
N SER A 269 -2.76 -7.98 -5.97
CA SER A 269 -3.17 -6.78 -5.22
C SER A 269 -4.68 -6.65 -5.26
N ILE A 270 -5.30 -6.61 -4.08
CA ILE A 270 -6.75 -6.41 -3.97
C ILE A 270 -7.06 -5.07 -3.33
N PHE A 271 -8.15 -4.45 -3.81
CA PHE A 271 -8.76 -3.29 -3.20
C PHE A 271 -10.17 -3.67 -2.81
N ILE A 272 -10.44 -3.70 -1.51
CA ILE A 272 -11.71 -4.16 -0.96
C ILE A 272 -12.23 -3.21 0.13
N ASN A 273 -13.54 -3.22 0.28
CA ASN A 273 -14.18 -2.53 1.38
C ASN A 273 -13.97 -3.34 2.67
N SER A 274 -13.71 -2.68 3.78
CA SER A 274 -13.65 -3.28 5.13
C SER A 274 -12.84 -4.59 5.22
N PRO A 275 -11.54 -4.59 4.86
CA PRO A 275 -10.73 -5.79 4.96
C PRO A 275 -10.58 -6.29 6.40
N SER A 276 -10.64 -7.62 6.57
CA SER A 276 -10.37 -8.30 7.84
C SER A 276 -8.99 -8.94 7.81
N PHE A 277 -8.13 -8.53 8.73
CA PHE A 277 -6.77 -9.06 8.89
C PHE A 277 -6.66 -9.90 10.16
N GLU A 278 -5.78 -10.90 10.12
CA GLU A 278 -5.33 -11.60 11.32
C GLU A 278 -4.36 -10.68 12.09
N GLY A 279 -4.89 -10.01 13.12
CA GLY A 279 -4.12 -9.12 13.99
C GLY A 279 -3.83 -7.71 13.45
N GLN A 280 -3.33 -6.86 14.34
CA GLN A 280 -3.10 -5.44 14.09
C GLN A 280 -1.92 -5.17 13.13
N THR A 281 -1.00 -6.09 12.98
CA THR A 281 0.15 -5.96 12.06
C THR A 281 -0.23 -6.09 10.59
N LYS A 282 -1.46 -6.53 10.30
CA LYS A 282 -2.05 -6.65 8.95
C LYS A 282 -1.24 -7.52 7.97
N LYS A 283 -0.54 -8.51 8.50
CA LYS A 283 0.34 -9.36 7.69
C LYS A 283 -0.40 -10.42 6.88
N ARG A 284 -1.62 -10.76 7.29
CA ARG A 284 -2.43 -11.81 6.67
C ARG A 284 -3.90 -11.40 6.60
N ILE A 285 -4.55 -11.77 5.49
CA ILE A 285 -6.00 -11.55 5.31
C ILE A 285 -6.78 -12.82 5.64
N ALA A 286 -7.86 -12.67 6.40
CA ALA A 286 -8.79 -13.72 6.73
C ALA A 286 -10.21 -13.37 6.25
N MET A 287 -10.51 -13.67 4.98
CA MET A 287 -11.80 -13.37 4.35
C MET A 287 -12.24 -14.51 3.41
N PRO A 288 -12.80 -15.62 3.92
CA PRO A 288 -13.19 -16.78 3.09
C PRO A 288 -14.19 -16.44 1.98
N ALA A 289 -15.10 -15.50 2.23
CA ALA A 289 -16.07 -15.08 1.22
C ALA A 289 -15.41 -14.37 0.03
N VAL A 290 -14.40 -13.53 0.29
CA VAL A 290 -13.57 -12.87 -0.76
C VAL A 290 -12.75 -13.91 -1.50
N GLN A 291 -12.17 -14.87 -0.79
CA GLN A 291 -11.41 -15.97 -1.43
C GLN A 291 -12.25 -16.71 -2.46
N LYS A 292 -13.46 -17.14 -2.09
CA LYS A 292 -14.35 -17.89 -2.99
C LYS A 292 -14.69 -17.10 -4.25
N LYS A 293 -15.00 -15.81 -4.13
CA LYS A 293 -15.29 -14.95 -5.29
C LYS A 293 -14.05 -14.79 -6.19
N LEU A 294 -12.89 -14.52 -5.59
CA LEU A 294 -11.65 -14.39 -6.34
C LEU A 294 -11.27 -15.68 -7.05
N GLU A 295 -11.46 -16.86 -6.41
CA GLU A 295 -11.19 -18.15 -7.04
C GLU A 295 -11.99 -18.35 -8.32
N GLN A 296 -13.27 -17.98 -8.32
CA GLN A 296 -14.13 -18.08 -9.50
C GLN A 296 -13.64 -17.18 -10.63
N GLU A 297 -13.40 -15.91 -10.33
CA GLU A 297 -12.98 -14.94 -11.33
C GLU A 297 -11.57 -15.21 -11.88
N ILE A 298 -10.63 -15.55 -11.01
CA ILE A 298 -9.25 -15.87 -11.43
C ILE A 298 -9.25 -17.14 -12.28
N GLN A 299 -9.97 -18.19 -11.88
CA GLN A 299 -10.06 -19.43 -12.63
C GLN A 299 -10.62 -19.20 -14.03
N HIS A 300 -11.72 -18.46 -14.16
CA HIS A 300 -12.30 -18.09 -15.45
C HIS A 300 -11.29 -17.38 -16.35
N ASN A 301 -10.69 -16.31 -15.85
CA ASN A 301 -9.74 -15.50 -16.63
C ASN A 301 -8.46 -16.26 -17.01
N PHE A 302 -7.98 -17.13 -16.11
CA PHE A 302 -6.78 -17.92 -16.39
C PHE A 302 -7.02 -19.04 -17.40
N LEU A 303 -8.19 -19.68 -17.35
CA LEU A 303 -8.60 -20.65 -18.38
C LEU A 303 -8.72 -20.00 -19.77
N LEU A 304 -9.24 -18.78 -19.86
CA LEU A 304 -9.26 -18.02 -21.11
C LEU A 304 -7.85 -17.71 -21.63
N TRP A 305 -6.90 -17.48 -20.72
CA TRP A 305 -5.51 -17.21 -21.09
C TRP A 305 -4.76 -18.47 -21.54
N LEU A 306 -5.08 -19.64 -20.99
CA LEU A 306 -4.49 -20.94 -21.35
C LEU A 306 -4.94 -21.45 -22.74
N ASN A 307 -6.18 -21.13 -23.17
CA ASN A 307 -6.73 -21.46 -24.50
C ASN A 307 -6.29 -20.45 -25.55
#